data_1fe6da6de54a5dc5e02b9967eaa18384
#
_entry.id   1fe6da6de54a5dc5e02b9967eaa18384
#
_cell.length_a   1.000
_cell.length_b   1.000
_cell.length_c   1.000
_cell.angle_alpha   90.00
_cell.angle_beta   90.00
_cell.angle_gamma   90.00
#
_symmetry.space_group_name_H-M   'P 1'
#
loop_
_entity.id
_entity.type
_entity.pdbx_description
1 polymer ?
#
loop_
_entity_poly.entity_id
_entity_poly.type
_entity_poly.pdbx_seq_one_letter_code
_entity_poly.pdbx_strand_id
1 'polypeptide(L)'
;MNKYKLLDSKKVSIVKSKINQTVVDQKFQTTCNLCGKEIKKEEKGFHKSHTIPFFCLENIKGEYSKNYVLLKPEILGISIPYSDKESIGTNKASVFYSICSTCDQKFNVYESEDALLNKNPEELVDSLALKIYLNELFNSELRNFKNKIDYSNLTEEEIISNYYINMGKIEIPTTEIDVRDFKRDLEYAKTSFEKGYGNYKVLYHKILDYTVPVAAQTSIPISYNVDYTRLQDVNALNNKTLEDLLLCVFPLKNKSVIILFYKTTDRLMKKYSKQFKKLTETEKLNEVFYLLIRYKSANYYFSPLAKDILMDENIRGVFSMEDTSIVLDGFNLNLSSFENQNWKRNLPKILSEEYSVQELKAKQ
;
A
#
# COMPACT_ATOMS: atom_id res chain seq x y z
N MET A 1 28.75 0.56 -26.43
CA MET A 1 27.32 0.61 -26.08
C MET A 1 26.74 -0.80 -26.13
N ASN A 2 25.98 -1.23 -25.20
CA ASN A 2 25.43 -2.55 -24.84
C ASN A 2 26.22 -3.31 -23.77
N LYS A 3 26.36 -2.72 -22.57
CA LYS A 3 26.87 -3.44 -21.40
C LYS A 3 25.77 -3.94 -20.44
N TYR A 4 24.50 -3.73 -20.75
CA TYR A 4 23.41 -4.14 -19.86
C TYR A 4 22.59 -5.26 -20.52
N LYS A 5 23.10 -6.49 -20.48
CA LYS A 5 22.26 -7.67 -20.66
C LYS A 5 21.25 -7.69 -19.53
N LEU A 6 19.96 -7.61 -19.87
CA LEU A 6 18.87 -7.89 -18.92
C LEU A 6 19.17 -9.23 -18.22
N LEU A 7 19.31 -9.19 -16.92
CA LEU A 7 19.58 -10.40 -16.14
C LEU A 7 18.42 -11.37 -16.31
N ASP A 8 18.76 -12.63 -16.55
CA ASP A 8 17.80 -13.73 -16.61
C ASP A 8 16.93 -13.72 -15.33
N SER A 9 15.62 -13.86 -15.52
CA SER A 9 14.62 -13.91 -14.43
C SER A 9 14.96 -14.95 -13.35
N LYS A 10 15.67 -16.02 -13.72
CA LYS A 10 16.15 -17.06 -12.80
C LYS A 10 17.27 -16.52 -11.89
N LYS A 11 18.23 -15.77 -12.42
CA LYS A 11 19.29 -15.12 -11.63
C LYS A 11 18.71 -14.10 -10.65
N VAL A 12 17.77 -13.28 -11.11
CA VAL A 12 17.05 -12.33 -10.23
C VAL A 12 16.33 -13.03 -9.06
N SER A 13 15.71 -14.18 -9.34
CA SER A 13 15.03 -14.98 -8.29
C SER A 13 16.02 -15.55 -7.27
N ILE A 14 17.19 -16.00 -7.70
CA ILE A 14 18.26 -16.52 -6.82
C ILE A 14 18.77 -15.41 -5.90
N VAL A 15 19.05 -14.21 -6.45
CA VAL A 15 19.53 -13.07 -5.66
C VAL A 15 18.50 -12.64 -4.63
N LYS A 16 17.20 -12.53 -5.02
CA LYS A 16 16.12 -12.25 -4.08
C LYS A 16 16.04 -13.29 -2.95
N SER A 17 16.23 -14.57 -3.28
CA SER A 17 16.23 -15.65 -2.28
C SER A 17 17.39 -15.52 -1.30
N LYS A 18 18.62 -15.25 -1.79
CA LYS A 18 19.79 -15.01 -0.94
C LYS A 18 19.60 -13.82 -0.01
N ILE A 19 19.10 -12.68 -0.52
CA ILE A 19 18.83 -11.49 0.28
C ILE A 19 17.82 -11.80 1.37
N ASN A 20 16.72 -12.48 1.03
CA ASN A 20 15.71 -12.85 2.02
C ASN A 20 16.27 -13.80 3.07
N GLN A 21 17.15 -14.75 2.70
CA GLN A 21 17.81 -15.64 3.63
C GLN A 21 18.73 -14.85 4.58
N THR A 22 19.51 -13.90 4.06
CA THR A 22 20.37 -13.02 4.88
C THR A 22 19.57 -12.21 5.89
N VAL A 23 18.39 -11.69 5.50
CA VAL A 23 17.45 -11.00 6.42
C VAL A 23 16.99 -11.92 7.55
N VAL A 24 16.66 -13.17 7.22
CA VAL A 24 16.25 -14.18 8.22
C VAL A 24 17.40 -14.53 9.16
N ASP A 25 18.59 -14.73 8.60
CA ASP A 25 19.80 -15.15 9.37
C ASP A 25 20.27 -14.05 10.32
N GLN A 26 20.14 -12.77 9.94
CA GLN A 26 20.53 -11.62 10.77
C GLN A 26 19.46 -11.22 11.80
N LYS A 27 18.37 -12.01 11.97
CA LYS A 27 17.33 -11.78 12.98
C LYS A 27 16.79 -10.35 12.95
N PHE A 28 16.20 -9.99 11.81
CA PHE A 28 15.63 -8.66 11.55
C PHE A 28 14.72 -8.15 12.68
N GLN A 29 13.91 -9.02 13.28
CA GLN A 29 13.07 -8.67 14.44
C GLN A 29 13.15 -9.74 15.53
N THR A 30 13.12 -9.30 16.78
CA THR A 30 13.18 -10.18 17.96
C THR A 30 12.05 -9.94 18.95
N THR A 31 11.31 -8.83 18.81
CA THR A 31 10.25 -8.44 19.73
C THR A 31 8.96 -8.10 19.02
N CYS A 32 7.83 -8.42 19.63
CA CYS A 32 6.50 -8.07 19.13
C CYS A 32 6.28 -6.54 19.17
N ASN A 33 6.02 -5.92 18.04
CA ASN A 33 5.82 -4.47 17.93
C ASN A 33 4.57 -3.96 18.67
N LEU A 34 3.66 -4.86 19.09
CA LEU A 34 2.46 -4.45 19.81
C LEU A 34 2.58 -4.60 21.33
N CYS A 35 3.09 -5.74 21.82
CA CYS A 35 3.17 -5.99 23.27
C CYS A 35 4.59 -5.98 23.84
N GLY A 36 5.62 -5.82 23.01
CA GLY A 36 7.02 -5.82 23.42
C GLY A 36 7.57 -7.21 23.83
N LYS A 37 6.77 -8.27 23.79
CA LYS A 37 7.21 -9.62 24.15
C LYS A 37 8.34 -10.06 23.21
N GLU A 38 9.45 -10.56 23.79
CA GLU A 38 10.51 -11.21 23.02
C GLU A 38 10.00 -12.51 22.42
N ILE A 39 10.30 -12.75 21.14
CA ILE A 39 9.90 -13.95 20.41
C ILE A 39 11.13 -14.81 20.22
N LYS A 40 11.18 -15.93 20.96
CA LYS A 40 12.29 -16.87 20.90
C LYS A 40 12.25 -17.69 19.61
N LYS A 41 13.42 -18.02 19.06
CA LYS A 41 13.57 -18.85 17.84
C LYS A 41 12.83 -20.19 17.92
N GLU A 42 12.72 -20.74 19.13
CA GLU A 42 12.09 -22.03 19.43
C GLU A 42 10.54 -21.99 19.37
N GLU A 43 9.94 -20.81 19.53
CA GLU A 43 8.48 -20.56 19.48
C GLU A 43 8.01 -20.28 18.03
N LYS A 44 8.32 -21.08 17.02
CA LYS A 44 7.88 -20.94 15.60
C LYS A 44 7.92 -19.52 14.99
N GLY A 45 8.65 -18.57 15.59
CA GLY A 45 8.83 -17.21 15.07
C GLY A 45 7.62 -16.29 15.24
N PHE A 46 7.63 -15.18 14.49
CA PHE A 46 6.51 -14.26 14.43
C PHE A 46 5.30 -14.87 13.74
N HIS A 47 4.12 -14.47 14.20
CA HIS A 47 2.89 -14.84 13.54
C HIS A 47 2.82 -14.21 12.14
N LYS A 48 2.35 -14.99 11.19
CA LYS A 48 2.08 -14.53 9.83
C LYS A 48 0.76 -13.77 9.83
N SER A 49 0.83 -12.45 9.97
CA SER A 49 -0.34 -11.59 9.98
C SER A 49 -0.63 -11.03 8.58
N HIS A 50 -1.90 -10.99 8.19
CA HIS A 50 -2.35 -10.31 6.98
C HIS A 50 -2.89 -8.93 7.36
N THR A 51 -2.40 -7.84 6.71
CA THR A 51 -2.97 -6.51 6.91
C THR A 51 -4.38 -6.47 6.35
N ILE A 52 -4.56 -6.85 5.09
CA ILE A 52 -5.88 -7.04 4.48
C ILE A 52 -6.41 -8.40 4.93
N PRO A 53 -7.65 -8.52 5.45
CA PRO A 53 -8.22 -9.80 5.82
C PRO A 53 -8.11 -10.84 4.70
N PHE A 54 -7.68 -12.05 5.04
CA PHE A 54 -7.39 -13.09 4.06
C PHE A 54 -8.58 -13.41 3.14
N PHE A 55 -9.80 -13.42 3.68
CA PHE A 55 -11.00 -13.68 2.88
C PHE A 55 -11.24 -12.59 1.80
N CYS A 56 -10.84 -11.34 2.04
CA CYS A 56 -10.92 -10.28 1.03
C CYS A 56 -10.00 -10.60 -0.18
N LEU A 57 -8.80 -11.09 0.08
CA LEU A 57 -7.87 -11.51 -0.97
C LEU A 57 -8.40 -12.74 -1.72
N GLU A 58 -9.06 -13.67 -1.04
CA GLU A 58 -9.69 -14.85 -1.66
C GLU A 58 -10.85 -14.45 -2.59
N ASN A 59 -11.61 -13.42 -2.24
CA ASN A 59 -12.76 -12.98 -3.02
C ASN A 59 -12.38 -12.34 -4.37
N ILE A 60 -11.15 -11.83 -4.51
CA ILE A 60 -10.66 -11.21 -5.75
C ILE A 60 -9.72 -12.10 -6.57
N LYS A 61 -9.43 -13.32 -6.12
CA LYS A 61 -8.57 -14.24 -6.88
C LYS A 61 -9.24 -14.66 -8.19
N GLY A 62 -8.44 -14.84 -9.25
CA GLY A 62 -8.92 -15.40 -10.52
C GLY A 62 -9.18 -16.91 -10.40
N GLU A 63 -10.04 -17.44 -11.26
CA GLU A 63 -10.40 -18.88 -11.27
C GLU A 63 -9.19 -19.77 -11.57
N TYR A 64 -8.32 -19.34 -12.49
CA TYR A 64 -7.17 -20.10 -12.97
C TYR A 64 -5.86 -19.79 -12.27
N SER A 65 -5.81 -18.75 -11.47
CA SER A 65 -4.60 -18.31 -10.77
C SER A 65 -4.92 -17.98 -9.31
N LYS A 66 -4.18 -18.58 -8.40
CA LYS A 66 -4.20 -18.20 -6.99
C LYS A 66 -3.41 -16.92 -6.72
N ASN A 67 -3.00 -16.21 -7.77
CA ASN A 67 -2.10 -15.09 -7.72
C ASN A 67 -2.84 -13.77 -7.96
N TYR A 68 -2.34 -12.70 -7.35
CA TYR A 68 -2.85 -11.34 -7.43
C TYR A 68 -1.89 -10.46 -8.22
N VAL A 69 -2.46 -9.49 -8.91
CA VAL A 69 -1.70 -8.49 -9.64
C VAL A 69 -1.26 -7.38 -8.68
N LEU A 70 0.01 -7.05 -8.72
CA LEU A 70 0.56 -5.83 -8.17
C LEU A 70 0.85 -4.86 -9.31
N LEU A 71 0.36 -3.64 -9.23
CA LEU A 71 0.90 -2.55 -10.04
C LEU A 71 2.28 -2.21 -9.49
N LYS A 72 3.29 -2.24 -10.34
CA LYS A 72 4.64 -1.82 -9.99
C LYS A 72 4.93 -0.43 -10.52
N PRO A 73 5.67 0.39 -9.78
CA PRO A 73 6.17 1.66 -10.27
C PRO A 73 7.05 1.45 -11.51
N GLU A 74 6.91 2.35 -12.48
CA GLU A 74 7.85 2.44 -13.59
C GLU A 74 9.23 2.84 -13.05
N ILE A 75 10.26 2.13 -13.49
CA ILE A 75 11.64 2.47 -13.17
C ILE A 75 12.18 3.32 -14.31
N LEU A 76 12.58 4.57 -14.02
CA LEU A 76 13.23 5.50 -14.97
C LEU A 76 12.41 5.78 -16.24
N GLY A 77 11.10 5.95 -16.15
CA GLY A 77 10.26 6.27 -17.32
C GLY A 77 10.10 5.12 -18.31
N ILE A 78 10.58 3.94 -17.99
CA ILE A 78 10.34 2.73 -18.75
C ILE A 78 9.12 2.03 -18.16
N SER A 79 8.00 2.08 -18.88
CA SER A 79 6.83 1.26 -18.57
C SER A 79 7.26 -0.20 -18.49
N ILE A 80 7.24 -0.79 -17.31
CA ILE A 80 7.34 -2.23 -17.20
C ILE A 80 5.92 -2.76 -17.40
N PRO A 81 5.61 -3.37 -18.54
CA PRO A 81 4.30 -3.93 -18.75
C PRO A 81 4.04 -4.98 -17.67
N TYR A 82 2.80 -5.00 -17.17
CA TYR A 82 2.33 -6.06 -16.31
C TYR A 82 2.72 -7.42 -16.90
N SER A 83 3.33 -8.29 -16.12
CA SER A 83 3.61 -9.66 -16.49
C SER A 83 2.98 -10.61 -15.47
N ASP A 84 2.51 -11.77 -15.92
CA ASP A 84 1.97 -12.83 -15.04
C ASP A 84 3.01 -13.31 -14.00
N LYS A 85 4.31 -13.03 -14.24
CA LYS A 85 5.40 -13.31 -13.29
C LYS A 85 5.41 -12.39 -12.06
N GLU A 86 4.62 -11.33 -12.07
CA GLU A 86 4.54 -10.33 -10.99
C GLU A 86 3.34 -10.56 -10.07
N SER A 87 2.52 -11.55 -10.35
CA SER A 87 1.45 -11.96 -9.47
C SER A 87 2.00 -12.55 -8.17
N ILE A 88 1.28 -12.33 -7.08
CA ILE A 88 1.63 -12.82 -5.75
C ILE A 88 0.52 -13.73 -5.24
N GLY A 89 0.87 -14.90 -4.72
CA GLY A 89 -0.12 -15.82 -4.17
C GLY A 89 -0.79 -15.26 -2.91
N THR A 90 -2.07 -15.58 -2.67
CA THR A 90 -2.88 -15.16 -1.52
C THR A 90 -2.14 -15.29 -0.20
N ASN A 91 -1.44 -16.42 -0.04
CA ASN A 91 -0.68 -16.71 1.18
C ASN A 91 0.54 -15.80 1.41
N LYS A 92 0.93 -15.01 0.42
CA LYS A 92 2.07 -14.07 0.50
C LYS A 92 1.64 -12.62 0.37
N ALA A 93 0.42 -12.39 -0.12
CA ALA A 93 -0.12 -11.04 -0.30
C ALA A 93 -0.43 -10.42 1.06
N SER A 94 -0.12 -9.13 1.23
CA SER A 94 -0.46 -8.35 2.43
C SER A 94 0.06 -8.92 3.76
N VAL A 95 1.17 -9.67 3.74
CA VAL A 95 1.73 -10.37 4.91
C VAL A 95 2.84 -9.56 5.54
N PHE A 96 2.82 -9.49 6.88
CA PHE A 96 3.91 -8.97 7.69
C PHE A 96 4.18 -9.86 8.92
N TYR A 97 5.36 -9.70 9.53
CA TYR A 97 5.86 -10.55 10.62
C TYR A 97 6.42 -9.69 11.76
N SER A 98 5.56 -8.90 12.40
CA SER A 98 6.00 -7.99 13.47
C SER A 98 5.26 -8.15 14.79
N ILE A 99 4.29 -9.06 14.84
CA ILE A 99 3.47 -9.29 16.04
C ILE A 99 3.36 -10.78 16.38
N CYS A 100 3.11 -11.08 17.66
CA CYS A 100 2.84 -12.43 18.12
C CYS A 100 1.37 -12.83 17.86
N SER A 101 1.08 -14.14 17.89
CA SER A 101 -0.26 -14.68 17.64
C SER A 101 -1.34 -14.11 18.58
N THR A 102 -1.02 -13.91 19.86
CA THR A 102 -1.94 -13.31 20.84
C THR A 102 -2.30 -11.87 20.47
N CYS A 103 -1.34 -11.11 19.94
CA CYS A 103 -1.60 -9.75 19.50
C CYS A 103 -2.39 -9.71 18.19
N ASP A 104 -2.17 -10.66 17.29
CA ASP A 104 -2.92 -10.76 16.04
C ASP A 104 -4.41 -11.03 16.27
N GLN A 105 -4.76 -11.85 17.25
CA GLN A 105 -6.15 -12.13 17.62
C GLN A 105 -6.97 -10.89 18.01
N LYS A 106 -6.32 -9.79 18.41
CA LYS A 106 -7.01 -8.52 18.72
C LYS A 106 -7.68 -7.90 17.50
N PHE A 107 -7.27 -8.28 16.28
CA PHE A 107 -7.85 -7.79 15.03
C PHE A 107 -9.07 -8.57 14.56
N ASN A 108 -9.44 -9.67 15.22
CA ASN A 108 -10.66 -10.42 14.94
C ASN A 108 -11.93 -9.55 14.98
N VAL A 109 -11.85 -8.36 15.58
CA VAL A 109 -12.95 -7.38 15.67
C VAL A 109 -13.50 -6.97 14.31
N TYR A 110 -12.68 -7.00 13.24
CA TYR A 110 -13.10 -6.68 11.87
C TYR A 110 -12.75 -7.78 10.83
N GLU A 111 -12.14 -8.89 11.26
CA GLU A 111 -11.70 -9.96 10.35
C GLU A 111 -12.83 -10.96 10.04
N SER A 112 -14.03 -10.44 9.78
CA SER A 112 -15.16 -11.20 9.25
C SER A 112 -16.04 -10.32 8.36
N GLU A 113 -16.73 -10.91 7.38
CA GLU A 113 -17.68 -10.19 6.53
C GLU A 113 -18.80 -9.54 7.36
N ASP A 114 -19.32 -10.26 8.34
CA ASP A 114 -20.36 -9.78 9.24
C ASP A 114 -19.93 -8.53 10.00
N ALA A 115 -18.72 -8.54 10.55
CA ALA A 115 -18.19 -7.37 11.29
C ALA A 115 -18.04 -6.15 10.39
N LEU A 116 -17.55 -6.33 9.14
CA LEU A 116 -17.38 -5.23 8.19
C LEU A 116 -18.71 -4.66 7.69
N LEU A 117 -19.76 -5.48 7.61
CA LEU A 117 -21.07 -5.07 7.12
C LEU A 117 -21.95 -4.44 8.22
N ASN A 118 -21.88 -4.94 9.44
CA ASN A 118 -22.88 -4.66 10.48
C ASN A 118 -22.38 -3.78 11.61
N LYS A 119 -21.06 -3.66 11.82
CA LYS A 119 -20.53 -2.74 12.84
C LYS A 119 -20.47 -1.31 12.32
N ASN A 120 -20.61 -0.36 13.23
CA ASN A 120 -20.34 1.03 12.93
C ASN A 120 -18.85 1.20 12.56
N PRO A 121 -18.50 1.82 11.42
CA PRO A 121 -17.12 2.03 11.02
C PRO A 121 -16.29 2.77 12.06
N GLU A 122 -16.86 3.66 12.88
CA GLU A 122 -16.19 4.34 13.99
C GLU A 122 -15.68 3.35 15.06
N GLU A 123 -16.26 2.15 15.17
CA GLU A 123 -15.82 1.09 16.08
C GLU A 123 -14.63 0.28 15.53
N LEU A 124 -14.39 0.38 14.23
CA LEU A 124 -13.37 -0.41 13.53
C LEU A 124 -12.08 0.37 13.29
N VAL A 125 -12.17 1.70 13.15
CA VAL A 125 -11.05 2.53 12.66
C VAL A 125 -9.81 2.48 13.54
N ASP A 126 -9.93 2.31 14.85
CA ASP A 126 -8.77 2.20 15.75
C ASP A 126 -7.98 0.90 15.47
N SER A 127 -8.69 -0.22 15.27
CA SER A 127 -8.08 -1.51 14.93
C SER A 127 -7.49 -1.49 13.51
N LEU A 128 -8.20 -0.87 12.56
CA LEU A 128 -7.74 -0.72 11.18
C LEU A 128 -6.47 0.12 11.12
N ALA A 129 -6.43 1.28 11.80
CA ALA A 129 -5.27 2.14 11.88
C ALA A 129 -4.07 1.43 12.51
N LEU A 130 -4.29 0.74 13.62
CA LEU A 130 -3.23 0.00 14.31
C LEU A 130 -2.60 -1.04 13.39
N LYS A 131 -3.39 -1.82 12.66
CA LYS A 131 -2.87 -2.85 11.76
C LYS A 131 -2.18 -2.26 10.52
N ILE A 132 -2.67 -1.13 9.99
CA ILE A 132 -2.00 -0.38 8.93
C ILE A 132 -0.60 0.03 9.38
N TYR A 133 -0.48 0.73 10.51
CA TYR A 133 0.83 1.25 10.94
C TYR A 133 1.80 0.16 11.40
N LEU A 134 1.31 -0.98 11.90
CA LEU A 134 2.15 -2.17 12.14
C LEU A 134 2.78 -2.68 10.84
N ASN A 135 2.01 -2.75 9.76
CA ASN A 135 2.50 -3.17 8.46
C ASN A 135 3.46 -2.15 7.84
N GLU A 136 3.12 -0.86 7.87
CA GLU A 136 3.95 0.21 7.31
C GLU A 136 5.31 0.30 8.05
N LEU A 137 5.29 0.22 9.37
CA LEU A 137 6.52 0.19 10.16
C LEU A 137 7.36 -1.04 9.82
N PHE A 138 6.75 -2.23 9.77
CA PHE A 138 7.45 -3.47 9.38
C PHE A 138 8.13 -3.33 8.03
N ASN A 139 7.42 -2.83 7.02
CA ASN A 139 7.97 -2.66 5.67
C ASN A 139 9.08 -1.62 5.63
N SER A 140 8.97 -0.52 6.38
CA SER A 140 9.99 0.53 6.45
C SER A 140 11.23 0.07 7.20
N GLU A 141 11.06 -0.62 8.33
CA GLU A 141 12.18 -1.22 9.06
C GLU A 141 12.89 -2.30 8.24
N LEU A 142 12.13 -3.12 7.50
CA LEU A 142 12.70 -4.13 6.60
C LEU A 142 13.49 -3.49 5.46
N ARG A 143 12.99 -2.40 4.86
CA ARG A 143 13.74 -1.63 3.85
C ARG A 143 15.03 -1.06 4.43
N ASN A 144 14.94 -0.38 5.57
CA ASN A 144 16.09 0.21 6.26
C ASN A 144 17.12 -0.86 6.63
N PHE A 145 16.67 -2.01 7.13
CA PHE A 145 17.55 -3.14 7.44
C PHE A 145 18.25 -3.67 6.18
N LYS A 146 17.51 -3.90 5.09
CA LYS A 146 18.08 -4.35 3.80
C LYS A 146 19.11 -3.38 3.24
N ASN A 147 18.92 -2.07 3.43
CA ASN A 147 19.89 -1.05 2.99
C ASN A 147 21.21 -1.08 3.79
N LYS A 148 21.20 -1.66 4.99
CA LYS A 148 22.36 -1.78 5.88
C LYS A 148 23.05 -3.15 5.84
N ILE A 149 22.50 -4.12 5.08
CA ILE A 149 23.12 -5.44 4.93
C ILE A 149 24.46 -5.31 4.21
N ASP A 150 25.48 -5.95 4.76
CA ASP A 150 26.76 -6.12 4.07
C ASP A 150 26.59 -7.15 2.92
N TYR A 151 26.76 -6.66 1.71
CA TYR A 151 26.68 -7.45 0.49
C TYR A 151 28.07 -7.91 -0.02
N SER A 152 29.12 -7.81 0.80
CA SER A 152 30.49 -8.19 0.44
C SER A 152 30.63 -9.65 -0.04
N ASN A 153 29.69 -10.51 0.36
CA ASN A 153 29.64 -11.91 -0.06
C ASN A 153 28.88 -12.15 -1.37
N LEU A 154 28.36 -11.09 -2.00
CA LEU A 154 27.71 -11.18 -3.30
C LEU A 154 28.71 -10.90 -4.42
N THR A 155 28.56 -11.58 -5.55
CA THR A 155 29.31 -11.28 -6.75
C THR A 155 28.95 -9.90 -7.31
N GLU A 156 29.84 -9.31 -8.13
CA GLU A 156 29.56 -8.02 -8.80
C GLU A 156 28.25 -8.07 -9.61
N GLU A 157 27.96 -9.19 -10.30
CA GLU A 157 26.69 -9.40 -11.02
C GLU A 157 25.49 -9.42 -10.06
N GLU A 158 25.62 -10.02 -8.89
CA GLU A 158 24.58 -10.06 -7.87
C GLU A 158 24.34 -8.68 -7.24
N ILE A 159 25.40 -7.89 -7.02
CA ILE A 159 25.31 -6.50 -6.54
C ILE A 159 24.61 -5.63 -7.60
N ILE A 160 25.00 -5.74 -8.87
CA ILE A 160 24.38 -5.00 -9.97
C ILE A 160 22.89 -5.39 -10.11
N SER A 161 22.56 -6.68 -10.00
CA SER A 161 21.16 -7.14 -10.00
C SER A 161 20.37 -6.54 -8.86
N ASN A 162 20.96 -6.51 -7.66
CA ASN A 162 20.36 -5.92 -6.48
C ASN A 162 20.22 -4.41 -6.62
N TYR A 163 21.22 -3.74 -7.20
CA TYR A 163 21.19 -2.33 -7.52
C TYR A 163 20.06 -2.00 -8.51
N TYR A 164 19.88 -2.77 -9.58
CA TYR A 164 18.75 -2.60 -10.51
C TYR A 164 17.40 -2.96 -9.89
N ILE A 165 17.33 -3.96 -9.02
CA ILE A 165 16.13 -4.29 -8.23
C ILE A 165 15.81 -3.15 -7.25
N ASN A 166 16.83 -2.42 -6.77
CA ASN A 166 16.72 -1.34 -5.80
C ASN A 166 16.87 0.07 -6.41
N MET A 167 17.27 0.22 -7.69
CA MET A 167 17.38 1.53 -8.35
C MET A 167 16.05 2.27 -8.51
N GLY A 168 14.91 1.56 -8.47
CA GLY A 168 13.63 2.20 -8.21
C GLY A 168 13.48 2.68 -6.76
N LYS A 169 14.55 2.65 -5.96
CA LYS A 169 14.62 2.96 -4.54
C LYS A 169 15.89 3.73 -4.20
N ILE A 170 16.21 4.77 -4.97
CA ILE A 170 17.17 5.80 -4.51
C ILE A 170 16.47 6.62 -3.42
N GLU A 171 16.36 6.02 -2.23
CA GLU A 171 15.66 6.60 -1.08
C GLU A 171 16.45 6.37 0.22
N ILE A 172 17.76 6.51 0.18
CA ILE A 172 18.58 6.24 1.38
C ILE A 172 18.25 7.20 2.55
N PRO A 173 17.99 8.51 2.34
CA PRO A 173 17.63 9.40 3.45
C PRO A 173 16.17 9.24 3.93
N THR A 174 15.24 8.79 3.08
CA THR A 174 13.81 8.73 3.40
C THR A 174 13.46 7.56 4.32
N THR A 175 14.19 6.44 4.25
CA THR A 175 13.85 5.24 5.05
C THR A 175 13.95 5.44 6.56
N GLU A 176 14.88 6.26 7.04
CA GLU A 176 15.00 6.57 8.48
C GLU A 176 13.90 7.54 8.94
N ILE A 177 13.52 8.49 8.08
CA ILE A 177 12.40 9.40 8.30
C ILE A 177 11.10 8.60 8.35
N ASP A 178 10.89 7.69 7.40
CA ASP A 178 9.71 6.82 7.35
C ASP A 178 9.60 5.97 8.62
N VAL A 179 10.68 5.33 9.06
CA VAL A 179 10.68 4.53 10.29
C VAL A 179 10.31 5.37 11.51
N ARG A 180 10.86 6.60 11.62
CA ARG A 180 10.54 7.53 12.70
C ARG A 180 9.06 7.91 12.69
N ASP A 181 8.55 8.26 11.53
CA ASP A 181 7.17 8.74 11.38
C ASP A 181 6.17 7.61 11.61
N PHE A 182 6.40 6.42 11.08
CA PHE A 182 5.54 5.26 11.35
C PHE A 182 5.62 4.76 12.81
N LYS A 183 6.76 4.90 13.48
CA LYS A 183 6.83 4.63 14.94
C LYS A 183 5.94 5.56 15.74
N ARG A 184 5.99 6.86 15.45
CA ARG A 184 5.12 7.86 16.09
C ARG A 184 3.64 7.54 15.83
N ASP A 185 3.28 7.23 14.59
CA ASP A 185 1.92 6.97 14.18
C ASP A 185 1.39 5.65 14.73
N LEU A 186 2.26 4.65 14.86
CA LEU A 186 1.95 3.41 15.57
C LEU A 186 1.65 3.66 17.07
N GLU A 187 2.45 4.48 17.74
CA GLU A 187 2.20 4.81 19.16
C GLU A 187 0.88 5.59 19.35
N TYR A 188 0.56 6.47 18.40
CA TYR A 188 -0.75 7.13 18.38
C TYR A 188 -1.89 6.11 18.19
N ALA A 189 -1.75 5.17 17.25
CA ALA A 189 -2.75 4.15 17.00
C ALA A 189 -2.90 3.17 18.17
N LYS A 190 -1.81 2.78 18.84
CA LYS A 190 -1.85 1.97 20.08
C LYS A 190 -2.64 2.69 21.19
N THR A 191 -2.32 3.95 21.40
CA THR A 191 -3.02 4.78 22.42
C THR A 191 -4.51 4.89 22.11
N SER A 192 -4.86 5.06 20.83
CA SER A 192 -6.24 5.12 20.36
C SER A 192 -6.97 3.80 20.62
N PHE A 193 -6.35 2.71 20.21
CA PHE A 193 -6.89 1.36 20.37
C PHE A 193 -7.12 0.96 21.83
N GLU A 194 -6.22 1.36 22.74
CA GLU A 194 -6.33 1.07 24.18
C GLU A 194 -7.37 1.92 24.90
N LYS A 195 -7.51 3.18 24.51
CA LYS A 195 -8.45 4.11 25.15
C LYS A 195 -9.87 4.04 24.58
N GLY A 196 -10.03 3.44 23.40
CA GLY A 196 -11.29 3.43 22.64
C GLY A 196 -11.63 4.82 22.07
N TYR A 197 -12.43 4.82 21.05
CA TYR A 197 -13.05 5.89 20.25
C TYR A 197 -12.55 7.34 20.33
N GLY A 198 -12.53 7.99 19.15
CA GLY A 198 -12.49 9.45 19.03
C GLY A 198 -11.18 10.03 18.54
N ASN A 199 -10.13 9.22 18.37
CA ASN A 199 -8.86 9.68 17.85
C ASN A 199 -8.80 9.63 16.31
N TYR A 200 -9.69 8.87 15.68
CA TYR A 200 -9.89 8.84 14.24
C TYR A 200 -11.28 9.32 13.88
N LYS A 201 -11.44 9.85 12.68
CA LYS A 201 -12.70 10.31 12.13
C LYS A 201 -12.94 9.68 10.78
N VAL A 202 -14.07 9.03 10.62
CA VAL A 202 -14.52 8.50 9.33
C VAL A 202 -14.87 9.66 8.39
N LEU A 203 -14.19 9.69 7.26
CA LEU A 203 -14.48 10.63 6.18
C LEU A 203 -15.55 10.08 5.24
N TYR A 204 -15.43 8.81 4.91
CA TYR A 204 -16.31 8.12 3.97
C TYR A 204 -16.46 6.66 4.35
N HIS A 205 -17.69 6.18 4.37
CA HIS A 205 -18.04 4.78 4.51
C HIS A 205 -19.06 4.44 3.46
N LYS A 206 -18.81 3.38 2.69
CA LYS A 206 -19.72 2.92 1.66
C LYS A 206 -19.73 1.40 1.59
N ILE A 207 -20.94 0.85 1.59
CA ILE A 207 -21.18 -0.54 1.23
C ILE A 207 -21.70 -0.56 -0.21
N LEU A 208 -21.05 -1.34 -1.06
CA LEU A 208 -21.45 -1.59 -2.45
C LEU A 208 -22.06 -2.98 -2.53
N ASP A 209 -23.12 -3.13 -3.32
CA ASP A 209 -23.84 -4.41 -3.48
C ASP A 209 -23.19 -5.33 -4.53
N TYR A 210 -21.90 -5.15 -4.79
CA TYR A 210 -21.05 -5.95 -5.67
C TYR A 210 -19.63 -6.02 -5.15
N THR A 211 -18.85 -7.00 -5.64
CA THR A 211 -17.46 -7.20 -5.25
C THR A 211 -16.53 -6.42 -6.18
N VAL A 212 -15.85 -5.39 -5.67
CA VAL A 212 -14.83 -4.64 -6.46
C VAL A 212 -13.58 -5.50 -6.68
N PRO A 213 -12.86 -5.32 -7.82
CA PRO A 213 -11.70 -6.14 -8.16
C PRO A 213 -10.40 -5.66 -7.50
N VAL A 214 -10.48 -4.98 -6.37
CA VAL A 214 -9.33 -4.46 -5.63
C VAL A 214 -9.52 -4.60 -4.14
N ALA A 215 -8.47 -5.01 -3.44
CA ALA A 215 -8.38 -5.02 -1.98
C ALA A 215 -7.26 -4.10 -1.53
N ALA A 216 -7.51 -3.28 -0.51
CA ALA A 216 -6.52 -2.34 0.02
C ALA A 216 -6.71 -2.09 1.52
N GLN A 217 -5.61 -1.91 2.24
CA GLN A 217 -5.60 -1.41 3.61
C GLN A 217 -4.28 -0.70 3.88
N THR A 218 -4.26 0.64 3.85
CA THR A 218 -3.03 1.41 3.75
C THR A 218 -3.17 2.83 4.29
N SER A 219 -2.04 3.49 4.58
CA SER A 219 -1.93 4.94 4.81
C SER A 219 -1.46 5.64 3.54
N ILE A 220 -1.97 6.82 3.29
CA ILE A 220 -1.67 7.62 2.11
C ILE A 220 -1.34 9.05 2.53
N PRO A 221 -0.08 9.50 2.42
CA PRO A 221 0.29 10.90 2.62
C PRO A 221 -0.13 11.73 1.39
N ILE A 222 -1.29 12.37 1.46
CA ILE A 222 -1.88 13.09 0.32
C ILE A 222 -1.14 14.42 0.10
N SER A 223 -0.52 14.60 -1.07
CA SER A 223 0.18 15.84 -1.45
C SER A 223 -0.78 16.96 -1.89
N TYR A 224 -1.90 16.60 -2.50
CA TYR A 224 -2.83 17.55 -3.12
C TYR A 224 -4.27 17.31 -2.65
N ASN A 225 -5.01 18.40 -2.61
CA ASN A 225 -6.45 18.40 -2.39
C ASN A 225 -7.20 17.89 -3.64
N VAL A 226 -8.50 17.68 -3.54
CA VAL A 226 -9.36 17.25 -4.66
C VAL A 226 -9.28 18.21 -5.86
N ASP A 227 -9.15 19.51 -5.58
CA ASP A 227 -9.00 20.58 -6.58
C ASP A 227 -7.54 20.84 -7.01
N TYR A 228 -6.61 19.94 -6.67
CA TYR A 228 -5.17 20.04 -6.94
C TYR A 228 -4.44 21.18 -6.22
N THR A 229 -5.04 21.84 -5.26
CA THR A 229 -4.29 22.74 -4.37
C THR A 229 -3.35 21.90 -3.48
N ARG A 230 -2.09 22.34 -3.38
CA ARG A 230 -1.08 21.61 -2.59
C ARG A 230 -1.43 21.64 -1.11
N LEU A 231 -1.42 20.48 -0.47
CA LEU A 231 -1.65 20.30 0.96
C LEU A 231 -0.32 20.20 1.71
N GLN A 232 0.55 19.30 1.28
CA GLN A 232 1.85 19.06 1.90
C GLN A 232 2.86 18.61 0.87
N ASP A 233 4.14 18.66 1.24
CA ASP A 233 5.25 18.18 0.44
C ASP A 233 5.72 16.83 1.01
N VAL A 234 5.34 15.75 0.37
CA VAL A 234 5.69 14.38 0.81
C VAL A 234 7.18 14.04 0.56
N ASN A 235 7.86 14.83 -0.28
CA ASN A 235 9.27 14.63 -0.59
C ASN A 235 10.19 15.60 0.19
N ALA A 236 9.62 16.48 1.00
CA ALA A 236 10.43 17.42 1.77
C ALA A 236 11.20 16.68 2.86
N LEU A 237 12.51 16.64 2.75
CA LEU A 237 13.44 16.11 3.75
C LEU A 237 13.54 17.04 4.98
N ASN A 238 12.43 17.64 5.36
CA ASN A 238 12.35 18.47 6.56
C ASN A 238 11.73 17.68 7.70
N ASN A 239 11.92 18.15 8.94
CA ASN A 239 11.39 17.51 10.14
C ASN A 239 9.87 17.64 10.30
N LYS A 240 9.13 18.08 9.28
CA LYS A 240 7.68 18.14 9.33
C LYS A 240 7.08 16.75 9.23
N THR A 241 6.17 16.47 10.11
CA THR A 241 5.35 15.27 10.08
C THR A 241 4.34 15.33 8.95
N LEU A 242 4.26 14.25 8.18
CA LEU A 242 3.20 14.09 7.19
C LEU A 242 1.88 13.74 7.89
N GLU A 243 0.79 14.22 7.32
CA GLU A 243 -0.57 13.82 7.70
C GLU A 243 -1.10 12.83 6.66
N ASP A 244 -1.71 11.74 7.12
CA ASP A 244 -2.13 10.63 6.27
C ASP A 244 -3.65 10.49 6.24
N LEU A 245 -4.16 10.12 5.07
CA LEU A 245 -5.47 9.51 4.92
C LEU A 245 -5.32 7.99 5.00
N LEU A 246 -6.09 7.33 5.86
CA LEU A 246 -6.14 5.88 5.92
C LEU A 246 -7.27 5.39 5.03
N LEU A 247 -6.98 4.39 4.19
CA LEU A 247 -7.89 3.88 3.19
C LEU A 247 -7.96 2.36 3.27
N CYS A 248 -9.21 1.86 3.36
CA CYS A 248 -9.53 0.45 3.31
C CYS A 248 -10.54 0.17 2.21
N VAL A 249 -10.29 -0.85 1.40
CA VAL A 249 -11.22 -1.42 0.42
C VAL A 249 -11.28 -2.92 0.65
N PHE A 250 -12.41 -3.40 1.11
CA PHE A 250 -12.64 -4.79 1.47
C PHE A 250 -13.65 -5.45 0.52
N PRO A 251 -13.19 -6.17 -0.50
CA PRO A 251 -14.05 -6.97 -1.35
C PRO A 251 -14.55 -8.20 -0.58
N LEU A 252 -15.85 -8.27 -0.36
CA LEU A 252 -16.57 -9.39 0.26
C LEU A 252 -17.13 -10.31 -0.83
N LYS A 253 -17.78 -11.40 -0.44
CA LYS A 253 -18.30 -12.39 -1.41
C LYS A 253 -19.22 -11.79 -2.47
N ASN A 254 -20.15 -10.92 -2.08
CA ASN A 254 -21.15 -10.30 -2.97
C ASN A 254 -21.28 -8.79 -2.74
N LYS A 255 -20.43 -8.21 -1.91
CA LYS A 255 -20.45 -6.80 -1.54
C LYS A 255 -19.02 -6.27 -1.46
N SER A 256 -18.89 -4.98 -1.24
CA SER A 256 -17.60 -4.40 -0.86
C SER A 256 -17.80 -3.30 0.18
N VAL A 257 -16.83 -3.15 1.06
CA VAL A 257 -16.82 -2.08 2.05
C VAL A 257 -15.65 -1.16 1.79
N ILE A 258 -15.90 0.13 1.71
CA ILE A 258 -14.90 1.18 1.56
C ILE A 258 -14.94 2.07 2.79
N ILE A 259 -13.78 2.27 3.43
CA ILE A 259 -13.65 3.14 4.60
C ILE A 259 -12.47 4.07 4.38
N LEU A 260 -12.72 5.39 4.41
CA LEU A 260 -11.69 6.41 4.48
C LEU A 260 -11.78 7.10 5.83
N PHE A 261 -10.65 7.28 6.49
CA PHE A 261 -10.60 7.93 7.81
C PHE A 261 -9.24 8.59 8.04
N TYR A 262 -9.15 9.45 9.03
CA TYR A 262 -7.95 10.21 9.35
C TYR A 262 -7.90 10.56 10.85
N LYS A 263 -6.70 10.93 11.34
CA LYS A 263 -6.54 11.35 12.76
C LYS A 263 -7.29 12.65 13.03
N THR A 264 -8.03 12.70 14.11
CA THR A 264 -8.79 13.92 14.49
C THR A 264 -7.91 15.15 14.72
N THR A 265 -6.62 14.96 14.92
CA THR A 265 -5.62 16.02 15.04
C THR A 265 -5.19 16.63 13.71
N ASP A 266 -5.36 15.90 12.59
CA ASP A 266 -4.81 16.26 11.28
C ASP A 266 -5.60 17.41 10.64
N ARG A 267 -4.91 18.55 10.44
CA ARG A 267 -5.53 19.77 9.89
C ARG A 267 -5.67 19.75 8.38
N LEU A 268 -4.69 19.16 7.69
CA LEU A 268 -4.69 19.05 6.25
C LEU A 268 -5.75 18.04 5.78
N MET A 269 -5.88 16.93 6.50
CA MET A 269 -6.93 15.95 6.22
C MET A 269 -8.33 16.52 6.48
N LYS A 270 -8.50 17.43 7.44
CA LYS A 270 -9.75 18.21 7.61
C LYS A 270 -10.04 19.12 6.42
N LYS A 271 -9.02 19.73 5.78
CA LYS A 271 -9.21 20.53 4.55
C LYS A 271 -9.62 19.63 3.38
N TYR A 272 -8.91 18.52 3.18
CA TYR A 272 -9.24 17.52 2.17
C TYR A 272 -10.68 17.02 2.33
N SER A 273 -11.06 16.66 3.55
CA SER A 273 -12.39 16.14 3.87
C SER A 273 -13.52 17.10 3.47
N LYS A 274 -13.32 18.42 3.58
CA LYS A 274 -14.31 19.42 3.18
C LYS A 274 -14.56 19.42 1.67
N GLN A 275 -13.54 19.19 0.85
CA GLN A 275 -13.69 19.10 -0.60
C GLN A 275 -14.23 17.74 -1.03
N PHE A 276 -13.69 16.65 -0.46
CA PHE A 276 -14.15 15.29 -0.74
C PHE A 276 -15.66 15.13 -0.49
N LYS A 277 -16.20 15.72 0.58
CA LYS A 277 -17.64 15.65 0.89
C LYS A 277 -18.56 16.31 -0.13
N LYS A 278 -18.02 17.22 -0.97
CA LYS A 278 -18.79 17.89 -2.02
C LYS A 278 -18.91 17.04 -3.30
N LEU A 279 -18.11 16.00 -3.43
CA LEU A 279 -18.14 15.10 -4.57
C LEU A 279 -19.43 14.28 -4.58
N THR A 280 -19.93 13.99 -5.78
CA THR A 280 -20.96 12.97 -5.99
C THR A 280 -20.44 11.58 -5.61
N GLU A 281 -21.33 10.61 -5.43
CA GLU A 281 -20.90 9.25 -5.05
C GLU A 281 -19.96 8.63 -6.11
N THR A 282 -20.23 8.82 -7.40
CA THR A 282 -19.36 8.34 -8.47
C THR A 282 -17.97 9.01 -8.41
N GLU A 283 -17.93 10.33 -8.19
CA GLU A 283 -16.66 11.06 -8.05
C GLU A 283 -15.89 10.61 -6.80
N LYS A 284 -16.56 10.31 -5.68
CA LYS A 284 -15.90 9.76 -4.49
C LYS A 284 -15.26 8.41 -4.77
N LEU A 285 -15.94 7.50 -5.46
CA LEU A 285 -15.36 6.21 -5.85
C LEU A 285 -14.15 6.39 -6.79
N ASN A 286 -14.26 7.29 -7.76
CA ASN A 286 -13.12 7.61 -8.63
C ASN A 286 -11.95 8.23 -7.87
N GLU A 287 -12.23 9.08 -6.89
CA GLU A 287 -11.19 9.64 -6.01
C GLU A 287 -10.51 8.57 -5.17
N VAL A 288 -11.24 7.61 -4.60
CA VAL A 288 -10.69 6.45 -3.89
C VAL A 288 -9.75 5.67 -4.79
N PHE A 289 -10.17 5.37 -6.00
CA PHE A 289 -9.33 4.64 -6.96
C PHE A 289 -8.09 5.45 -7.36
N TYR A 290 -8.26 6.73 -7.65
CA TYR A 290 -7.16 7.64 -7.94
C TYR A 290 -6.10 7.66 -6.82
N LEU A 291 -6.53 7.76 -5.56
CA LEU A 291 -5.63 7.75 -4.41
C LEU A 291 -4.81 6.46 -4.34
N LEU A 292 -5.43 5.30 -4.57
CA LEU A 292 -4.74 4.01 -4.55
C LEU A 292 -3.61 3.94 -5.57
N ILE A 293 -3.86 4.36 -6.82
CA ILE A 293 -2.87 4.24 -7.89
C ILE A 293 -1.86 5.39 -7.88
N ARG A 294 -2.28 6.61 -7.45
CA ARG A 294 -1.42 7.80 -7.44
C ARG A 294 -0.30 7.70 -6.41
N TYR A 295 -0.63 7.26 -5.20
CA TYR A 295 0.32 7.24 -4.10
C TYR A 295 1.02 5.90 -3.94
N LYS A 296 0.83 4.97 -4.88
CA LYS A 296 1.59 3.70 -4.99
C LYS A 296 1.73 2.98 -3.65
N SER A 297 0.65 2.97 -2.89
CA SER A 297 0.64 2.34 -1.56
C SER A 297 1.11 0.89 -1.66
N ALA A 298 1.98 0.47 -0.76
CA ALA A 298 2.56 -0.86 -0.77
C ALA A 298 1.56 -1.99 -0.50
N ASN A 299 0.34 -1.65 -0.02
CA ASN A 299 -0.60 -2.64 0.47
C ASN A 299 -1.97 -2.59 -0.21
N TYR A 300 -1.97 -2.75 -1.54
CA TYR A 300 -3.16 -2.97 -2.34
C TYR A 300 -2.91 -4.06 -3.39
N TYR A 301 -3.98 -4.77 -3.75
CA TYR A 301 -3.93 -5.90 -4.68
C TYR A 301 -5.14 -5.86 -5.59
N PHE A 302 -4.92 -6.12 -6.87
CA PHE A 302 -5.99 -6.24 -7.85
C PHE A 302 -6.27 -7.69 -8.20
N SER A 303 -7.51 -7.96 -8.57
CA SER A 303 -7.88 -9.23 -9.18
C SER A 303 -7.13 -9.44 -10.50
N PRO A 304 -6.62 -10.64 -10.80
CA PRO A 304 -6.11 -10.96 -12.13
C PRO A 304 -7.13 -10.76 -13.24
N LEU A 305 -8.43 -10.80 -12.94
CA LEU A 305 -9.52 -10.52 -13.88
C LEU A 305 -9.52 -9.07 -14.39
N ALA A 306 -8.95 -8.14 -13.64
CA ALA A 306 -8.86 -6.74 -14.02
C ALA A 306 -7.61 -6.41 -14.87
N LYS A 307 -6.83 -7.40 -15.29
CA LYS A 307 -5.54 -7.23 -16.00
C LYS A 307 -5.63 -6.25 -17.16
N ASP A 308 -6.57 -6.44 -18.06
CA ASP A 308 -6.68 -5.63 -19.28
C ASP A 308 -7.06 -4.18 -18.96
N ILE A 309 -7.88 -3.97 -17.92
CA ILE A 309 -8.25 -2.64 -17.45
C ILE A 309 -7.05 -1.91 -16.86
N LEU A 310 -6.18 -2.61 -16.13
CA LEU A 310 -4.98 -2.03 -15.53
C LEU A 310 -3.92 -1.62 -16.56
N MET A 311 -4.08 -2.05 -17.83
CA MET A 311 -3.25 -1.60 -18.94
C MET A 311 -3.71 -0.28 -19.57
N ASP A 312 -4.85 0.29 -19.12
CA ASP A 312 -5.36 1.58 -19.57
C ASP A 312 -4.31 2.70 -19.44
N GLU A 313 -4.19 3.53 -20.46
CA GLU A 313 -3.17 4.59 -20.52
C GLU A 313 -3.33 5.64 -19.43
N ASN A 314 -4.57 5.93 -19.01
CA ASN A 314 -4.83 6.92 -17.96
C ASN A 314 -4.43 6.35 -16.58
N ILE A 315 -4.65 5.04 -16.33
CA ILE A 315 -4.16 4.36 -15.13
C ILE A 315 -2.63 4.43 -15.11
N ARG A 316 -1.99 4.09 -16.23
CA ARG A 316 -0.53 4.14 -16.35
C ARG A 316 -0.01 5.58 -16.19
N GLY A 317 -0.69 6.55 -16.79
CA GLY A 317 -0.38 7.97 -16.64
C GLY A 317 -0.42 8.41 -15.17
N VAL A 318 -1.51 8.14 -14.45
CA VAL A 318 -1.62 8.47 -13.01
C VAL A 318 -0.57 7.74 -12.19
N PHE A 319 -0.31 6.48 -12.49
CA PHE A 319 0.67 5.67 -11.78
C PHE A 319 2.12 6.15 -11.99
N SER A 320 2.45 6.68 -13.18
CA SER A 320 3.77 7.23 -13.49
C SER A 320 4.02 8.62 -12.91
N MET A 321 2.97 9.30 -12.42
CA MET A 321 3.14 10.61 -11.79
C MET A 321 4.09 10.52 -10.59
N GLU A 322 5.14 11.29 -10.61
CA GLU A 322 6.02 11.50 -9.47
C GLU A 322 5.74 12.86 -8.83
N ASP A 323 5.78 12.92 -7.50
CA ASP A 323 5.72 14.18 -6.77
C ASP A 323 7.08 14.91 -6.80
N THR A 324 8.01 14.44 -7.63
CA THR A 324 9.34 15.00 -7.77
C THR A 324 9.31 16.34 -8.47
N SER A 325 9.59 17.42 -7.73
CA SER A 325 10.21 18.60 -8.31
C SER A 325 11.65 18.19 -8.67
N ILE A 326 11.90 17.84 -9.93
CA ILE A 326 13.29 17.69 -10.41
C ILE A 326 13.89 19.09 -10.43
N VAL A 327 14.74 19.40 -9.48
CA VAL A 327 15.61 20.56 -9.49
C VAL A 327 16.79 20.22 -10.40
N LEU A 328 16.65 20.45 -11.69
CA LEU A 328 17.77 20.48 -12.62
C LEU A 328 18.27 21.94 -12.69
N ASP A 329 19.46 22.20 -12.17
CA ASP A 329 20.21 23.47 -12.32
C ASP A 329 19.42 24.77 -12.04
N GLY A 330 18.66 24.79 -10.93
CA GLY A 330 17.95 26.00 -10.51
C GLY A 330 16.60 26.23 -11.23
N PHE A 331 16.17 25.36 -12.13
CA PHE A 331 14.83 25.37 -12.73
C PHE A 331 13.93 24.39 -12.01
N ASN A 332 12.91 24.91 -11.31
CA ASN A 332 11.77 24.13 -10.83
C ASN A 332 10.85 23.81 -12.02
N LEU A 333 11.05 22.67 -12.66
CA LEU A 333 10.09 22.14 -13.63
C LEU A 333 8.92 21.50 -12.86
N ASN A 334 7.89 22.29 -12.60
CA ASN A 334 6.57 21.80 -12.22
C ASN A 334 5.90 21.18 -13.46
N LEU A 335 6.24 19.94 -13.80
CA LEU A 335 5.67 19.18 -14.92
C LEU A 335 4.26 18.67 -14.65
N SER A 336 3.48 19.31 -13.79
CA SER A 336 2.47 18.49 -13.16
C SER A 336 0.99 18.85 -13.33
N SER A 337 0.60 20.08 -13.68
CA SER A 337 -0.81 20.36 -13.32
C SER A 337 -1.85 20.03 -14.40
N PHE A 338 -1.54 20.12 -15.67
CA PHE A 338 -2.55 20.00 -16.73
C PHE A 338 -2.75 18.56 -17.24
N GLU A 339 -1.68 17.80 -17.48
CA GLU A 339 -1.76 16.41 -17.91
C GLU A 339 -2.36 15.53 -16.79
N ASN A 340 -2.01 15.83 -15.55
CA ASN A 340 -2.52 15.17 -14.36
C ASN A 340 -4.04 15.20 -14.23
N GLN A 341 -4.67 16.32 -14.58
CA GLN A 341 -6.12 16.47 -14.50
C GLN A 341 -6.86 15.64 -15.56
N ASN A 342 -6.28 15.52 -16.76
CA ASN A 342 -6.89 14.74 -17.84
C ASN A 342 -6.87 13.25 -17.53
N TRP A 343 -5.76 12.71 -17.05
CA TRP A 343 -5.67 11.30 -16.66
C TRP A 343 -6.66 10.94 -15.55
N LYS A 344 -6.74 11.76 -14.49
CA LYS A 344 -7.69 11.53 -13.40
C LYS A 344 -9.15 11.55 -13.88
N ARG A 345 -9.51 12.48 -14.77
CA ARG A 345 -10.89 12.58 -15.30
C ARG A 345 -11.28 11.39 -16.17
N ASN A 346 -10.30 10.82 -16.88
CA ASN A 346 -10.48 9.73 -17.82
C ASN A 346 -10.19 8.35 -17.20
N LEU A 347 -9.92 8.27 -15.89
CA LEU A 347 -9.71 6.98 -15.21
C LEU A 347 -10.91 6.06 -15.40
N PRO A 348 -10.69 4.78 -15.73
CA PRO A 348 -11.74 3.77 -15.68
C PRO A 348 -12.37 3.73 -14.29
N LYS A 349 -13.69 3.62 -14.25
CA LYS A 349 -14.47 3.59 -13.00
C LYS A 349 -14.38 2.21 -12.32
N ILE A 350 -13.17 1.74 -12.05
CA ILE A 350 -12.91 0.35 -11.62
C ILE A 350 -13.65 -0.05 -10.33
N LEU A 351 -14.09 0.92 -9.54
CA LEU A 351 -14.91 0.68 -8.35
C LEU A 351 -16.42 0.73 -8.66
N SER A 352 -16.85 0.78 -9.94
CA SER A 352 -18.25 0.65 -10.33
C SER A 352 -18.66 -0.82 -10.53
N GLU A 353 -19.96 -1.07 -10.56
CA GLU A 353 -20.55 -2.39 -10.76
C GLU A 353 -20.12 -3.04 -12.08
N GLU A 354 -19.93 -2.24 -13.15
CA GLU A 354 -19.48 -2.68 -14.48
C GLU A 354 -18.14 -3.44 -14.45
N TYR A 355 -17.28 -3.12 -13.48
CA TYR A 355 -15.99 -3.76 -13.27
C TYR A 355 -15.97 -4.67 -12.03
N SER A 356 -17.15 -5.06 -11.53
CA SER A 356 -17.22 -6.02 -10.42
C SER A 356 -16.58 -7.36 -10.79
N VAL A 357 -16.15 -8.11 -9.78
CA VAL A 357 -15.59 -9.47 -9.97
C VAL A 357 -16.58 -10.35 -10.70
N GLN A 358 -17.88 -10.20 -10.42
CA GLN A 358 -18.97 -10.93 -11.07
C GLN A 358 -19.02 -10.61 -12.58
N GLU A 359 -19.01 -9.33 -12.95
CA GLU A 359 -19.04 -8.89 -14.34
C GLU A 359 -17.77 -9.27 -15.10
N LEU A 360 -16.61 -9.15 -14.46
CA LEU A 360 -15.32 -9.53 -15.06
C LEU A 360 -15.25 -11.04 -15.33
N LYS A 361 -15.83 -11.88 -14.47
CA LYS A 361 -15.95 -13.32 -14.71
C LYS A 361 -16.90 -13.65 -15.85
N ALA A 362 -18.01 -12.92 -15.98
CA ALA A 362 -18.97 -13.15 -17.05
C ALA A 362 -18.43 -12.79 -18.45
N LYS A 363 -17.40 -11.93 -18.52
CA LYS A 363 -16.76 -11.50 -19.78
C LYS A 363 -15.62 -12.42 -20.24
N GLN A 364 -15.17 -13.38 -19.41
CA GLN A 364 -14.17 -14.41 -19.74
C GLN A 364 -14.82 -15.67 -20.27
#